data_424b842953104b297d56bb6abe224c20
#
_entry.id   424b842953104b297d56bb6abe224c20
#
_cell.length_a   1.000
_cell.length_b   1.000
_cell.length_c   1.000
_cell.angle_alpha   90.00
_cell.angle_beta   90.00
_cell.angle_gamma   90.00
#
_symmetry.space_group_name_H-M   'P 1'
#
loop_
_entity.id
_entity.type
_entity.pdbx_description
1 polymer ?
#
loop_
_entity_poly.entity_id
_entity_poly.type
_entity_poly.pdbx_seq_one_letter_code
_entity_poly.pdbx_strand_id
1 'polypeptide(L)'
;MVDDEPMVRRSLALALERAGATVTTAADGQEALARLREHKTAAVFSDVRMPGMDGFALLRSVKRLDASTPVVLITGFGSEEVAARAEEAGAAGVLEKPVDLGDLQQLLRSLLATPEPAEYTPIVTTNPQMEAMLTLARRVAKTDATVLIQGETGTGKEMLARLIHRESPRHAGPFVAVNCAALPESLIESELFGHERGAFTGATARRAGCFESASSGTLLLDEITEIPLTLQAKLLRALQEGEVVRVGTSHPIKVDVRVVAVTNRDLRGEVAAGRFRQDLFYRLNVVALRPAALRDRPSDIPLLSRHFVTKYAARHESPATRLGAEAMERLVAHRWPGNVRELENVLQRAVILCADPEIGVDHLLLDDAAAALESVNTGGRTIMELERDVLLATLARLNGNRTHAAKALGITARTVRNRLRKYRESAGGGPEVLAS
;
A
#
# COMPACT_ATOMS: atom_id res chain seq x y z
N MET A 1 -4.14 28.21 12.27
CA MET A 1 -2.75 28.39 12.72
C MET A 1 -2.73 29.33 13.92
N VAL A 2 -2.20 28.89 15.06
CA VAL A 2 -2.18 29.63 16.32
C VAL A 2 -0.73 29.80 16.80
N ASP A 3 -0.27 31.02 16.96
CA ASP A 3 1.09 31.36 17.40
C ASP A 3 1.10 32.85 17.83
N ASP A 4 1.71 33.19 18.94
CA ASP A 4 1.75 34.58 19.45
C ASP A 4 2.71 35.45 18.65
N GLU A 5 3.74 34.88 18.01
CA GLU A 5 4.69 35.60 17.17
C GLU A 5 4.11 35.87 15.77
N PRO A 6 3.83 37.15 15.40
CA PRO A 6 3.20 37.50 14.12
C PRO A 6 3.94 36.98 12.88
N MET A 7 5.29 37.01 12.92
CA MET A 7 6.12 36.59 11.79
C MET A 7 6.09 35.05 11.61
N VAL A 8 6.17 34.28 12.69
CA VAL A 8 6.10 32.83 12.68
C VAL A 8 4.72 32.39 12.21
N ARG A 9 3.68 32.97 12.81
CA ARG A 9 2.28 32.70 12.46
C ARG A 9 2.01 32.92 10.97
N ARG A 10 2.50 34.05 10.40
CA ARG A 10 2.34 34.34 8.98
C ARG A 10 3.13 33.40 8.08
N SER A 11 4.37 33.08 8.46
CA SER A 11 5.22 32.17 7.68
C SER A 11 4.62 30.77 7.59
N LEU A 12 4.18 30.22 8.73
CA LEU A 12 3.55 28.90 8.78
C LEU A 12 2.18 28.88 8.09
N ALA A 13 1.39 29.96 8.22
CA ALA A 13 0.14 30.09 7.48
C ALA A 13 0.35 30.05 5.96
N LEU A 14 1.32 30.80 5.45
CA LEU A 14 1.68 30.79 4.02
C LEU A 14 2.18 29.41 3.56
N ALA A 15 2.88 28.66 4.43
CA ALA A 15 3.34 27.32 4.11
C ALA A 15 2.17 26.31 3.99
N LEU A 16 1.19 26.44 4.88
CA LEU A 16 -0.05 25.64 4.84
C LEU A 16 -0.93 26.01 3.62
N GLU A 17 -1.03 27.30 3.28
CA GLU A 17 -1.74 27.79 2.08
C GLU A 17 -1.10 27.25 0.79
N ARG A 18 0.23 27.25 0.69
CA ARG A 18 0.96 26.65 -0.44
C ARG A 18 0.76 25.15 -0.54
N ALA A 19 0.42 24.49 0.56
CA ALA A 19 0.06 23.08 0.58
C ALA A 19 -1.43 22.82 0.20
N GLY A 20 -2.19 23.89 -0.14
CA GLY A 20 -3.58 23.81 -0.59
C GLY A 20 -4.62 23.99 0.51
N ALA A 21 -4.24 24.37 1.73
CA ALA A 21 -5.20 24.60 2.81
C ALA A 21 -5.71 26.06 2.81
N THR A 22 -6.98 26.26 3.19
CA THR A 22 -7.49 27.57 3.58
C THR A 22 -7.17 27.80 5.05
N VAL A 23 -6.35 28.82 5.37
CA VAL A 23 -5.81 29.03 6.71
C VAL A 23 -6.47 30.20 7.43
N THR A 24 -7.00 29.92 8.60
CA THR A 24 -7.41 30.94 9.57
C THR A 24 -6.33 31.06 10.65
N THR A 25 -5.93 32.27 11.00
CA THR A 25 -4.88 32.52 12.00
C THR A 25 -5.47 33.08 13.30
N ALA A 26 -4.85 32.76 14.44
CA ALA A 26 -5.17 33.35 15.74
C ALA A 26 -3.88 33.69 16.48
N ALA A 27 -3.89 34.74 17.26
CA ALA A 27 -2.71 35.21 18.02
C ALA A 27 -2.56 34.52 19.38
N ASP A 28 -3.62 33.93 19.89
CA ASP A 28 -3.62 33.19 21.16
C ASP A 28 -4.69 32.09 21.18
N GLY A 29 -4.69 31.29 22.25
CA GLY A 29 -5.61 30.19 22.38
C GLY A 29 -7.08 30.61 22.59
N GLN A 30 -7.36 31.79 23.13
CA GLN A 30 -8.73 32.28 23.32
C GLN A 30 -9.34 32.72 22.00
N GLU A 31 -8.60 33.49 21.20
CA GLU A 31 -9.00 33.84 19.83
C GLU A 31 -9.22 32.59 18.97
N ALA A 32 -8.33 31.60 19.08
CA ALA A 32 -8.48 30.34 18.39
C ALA A 32 -9.79 29.63 18.74
N LEU A 33 -10.13 29.53 20.03
CA LEU A 33 -11.37 28.90 20.48
C LEU A 33 -12.62 29.67 20.03
N ALA A 34 -12.56 31.00 19.98
CA ALA A 34 -13.66 31.81 19.46
C ALA A 34 -13.93 31.48 17.99
N ARG A 35 -12.89 31.44 17.17
CA ARG A 35 -12.98 31.10 15.74
C ARG A 35 -13.44 29.66 15.48
N LEU A 36 -13.00 28.71 16.32
CA LEU A 36 -13.41 27.30 16.22
C LEU A 36 -14.89 27.06 16.53
N ARG A 37 -15.52 27.96 17.30
CA ARG A 37 -16.96 27.91 17.55
C ARG A 37 -17.80 28.46 16.38
N GLU A 38 -17.21 29.35 15.59
CA GLU A 38 -17.89 29.97 14.45
C GLU A 38 -17.71 29.14 13.18
N HIS A 39 -16.55 28.48 13.02
CA HIS A 39 -16.20 27.75 11.81
C HIS A 39 -15.69 26.35 12.10
N LYS A 40 -16.20 25.37 11.39
CA LYS A 40 -15.68 24.01 11.42
C LYS A 40 -14.28 23.99 10.80
N THR A 41 -13.30 23.48 11.54
CA THR A 41 -11.89 23.48 11.14
C THR A 41 -11.40 22.04 10.97
N ALA A 42 -10.68 21.77 9.89
CA ALA A 42 -10.18 20.43 9.58
C ALA A 42 -8.99 20.01 10.45
N ALA A 43 -8.13 20.97 10.85
CA ALA A 43 -7.00 20.72 11.76
C ALA A 43 -6.56 22.03 12.44
N VAL A 44 -5.99 21.93 13.65
CA VAL A 44 -5.41 23.05 14.39
C VAL A 44 -3.91 22.84 14.54
N PHE A 45 -3.10 23.83 14.13
CA PHE A 45 -1.67 23.89 14.40
C PHE A 45 -1.43 24.98 15.42
N SER A 46 -0.83 24.66 16.57
CA SER A 46 -0.66 25.61 17.69
C SER A 46 0.74 25.57 18.24
N ASP A 47 1.31 26.74 18.48
CA ASP A 47 2.49 26.81 19.34
C ASP A 47 2.17 26.31 20.75
N VAL A 48 3.17 25.70 21.40
CA VAL A 48 3.05 25.18 22.77
C VAL A 48 3.10 26.33 23.77
N ARG A 49 4.00 27.30 23.52
CA ARG A 49 4.23 28.39 24.47
C ARG A 49 3.61 29.69 24.00
N MET A 50 2.42 30.01 24.50
CA MET A 50 1.73 31.27 24.21
C MET A 50 1.29 31.96 25.52
N PRO A 51 1.24 33.29 25.56
CA PRO A 51 0.72 34.03 26.72
C PRO A 51 -0.75 33.65 27.02
N GLY A 52 -1.08 33.52 28.26
CA GLY A 52 -2.44 33.23 28.73
C GLY A 52 -2.83 31.76 28.59
N MET A 53 -3.31 31.33 27.42
CA MET A 53 -3.67 29.94 27.15
C MET A 53 -2.56 29.27 26.34
N ASP A 54 -1.84 28.33 26.96
CA ASP A 54 -0.82 27.52 26.28
C ASP A 54 -1.43 26.52 25.29
N GLY A 55 -0.58 25.96 24.38
CA GLY A 55 -1.01 25.02 23.37
C GLY A 55 -1.63 23.74 23.94
N PHE A 56 -1.22 23.27 25.13
CA PHE A 56 -1.81 22.13 25.79
C PHE A 56 -3.20 22.42 26.34
N ALA A 57 -3.42 23.63 26.89
CA ALA A 57 -4.73 24.06 27.34
C ALA A 57 -5.70 24.23 26.16
N LEU A 58 -5.18 24.78 25.03
CA LEU A 58 -5.94 24.85 23.78
C LEU A 58 -6.30 23.44 23.26
N LEU A 59 -5.35 22.51 23.19
CA LEU A 59 -5.58 21.11 22.79
C LEU A 59 -6.72 20.49 23.60
N ARG A 60 -6.66 20.54 24.94
CA ARG A 60 -7.72 20.01 25.79
C ARG A 60 -9.08 20.68 25.55
N SER A 61 -9.07 21.96 25.25
CA SER A 61 -10.30 22.73 25.00
C SER A 61 -10.90 22.39 23.63
N VAL A 62 -10.07 22.22 22.60
CA VAL A 62 -10.49 21.76 21.27
C VAL A 62 -11.08 20.35 21.36
N LYS A 63 -10.41 19.43 22.05
CA LYS A 63 -10.90 18.05 22.24
C LYS A 63 -12.21 17.96 23.01
N ARG A 64 -12.51 18.93 23.87
CA ARG A 64 -13.84 19.04 24.53
C ARG A 64 -14.92 19.60 23.61
N LEU A 65 -14.57 20.49 22.67
CA LEU A 65 -15.50 21.03 21.68
C LEU A 65 -15.82 20.01 20.60
N ASP A 66 -14.79 19.40 20.05
CA ASP A 66 -14.87 18.35 19.03
C ASP A 66 -13.69 17.40 19.16
N ALA A 67 -13.94 16.20 19.68
CA ALA A 67 -12.92 15.18 19.87
C ALA A 67 -12.27 14.73 18.56
N SER A 68 -12.96 14.88 17.43
CA SER A 68 -12.49 14.48 16.11
C SER A 68 -11.52 15.48 15.49
N THR A 69 -11.52 16.76 15.91
CA THR A 69 -10.61 17.77 15.35
C THR A 69 -9.15 17.48 15.74
N PRO A 70 -8.27 17.20 14.79
CA PRO A 70 -6.85 16.98 15.06
C PRO A 70 -6.15 18.28 15.46
N VAL A 71 -5.29 18.20 16.49
CA VAL A 71 -4.47 19.31 16.96
C VAL A 71 -3.00 18.92 16.90
N VAL A 72 -2.20 19.70 16.20
CA VAL A 72 -0.74 19.57 16.12
C VAL A 72 -0.11 20.64 16.99
N LEU A 73 0.82 20.23 17.83
CA LEU A 73 1.60 21.15 18.67
C LEU A 73 2.94 21.48 18.00
N ILE A 74 3.34 22.75 18.06
CA ILE A 74 4.62 23.24 17.54
C ILE A 74 5.45 23.70 18.75
N THR A 75 6.68 23.20 18.89
CA THR A 75 7.52 23.49 20.04
C THR A 75 8.92 23.97 19.66
N GLY A 76 9.47 24.91 20.39
CA GLY A 76 10.85 25.36 20.22
C GLY A 76 11.89 24.51 20.98
N PHE A 77 11.45 23.54 21.78
CA PHE A 77 12.32 22.59 22.49
C PHE A 77 11.74 21.19 22.32
N GLY A 78 12.33 20.43 21.40
CA GLY A 78 12.01 19.04 21.18
C GLY A 78 12.60 18.16 22.29
N SER A 79 12.03 18.20 23.48
CA SER A 79 12.32 17.17 24.48
C SER A 79 11.35 16.02 24.25
N GLU A 80 11.82 14.77 24.34
CA GLU A 80 10.98 13.56 24.35
C GLU A 80 9.81 13.70 25.34
N GLU A 81 10.01 14.46 26.42
CA GLU A 81 8.99 14.76 27.43
C GLU A 81 7.81 15.58 26.86
N VAL A 82 8.07 16.57 25.98
CA VAL A 82 7.01 17.39 25.37
C VAL A 82 6.23 16.55 24.36
N ALA A 83 6.91 15.72 23.59
CA ALA A 83 6.27 14.81 22.64
C ALA A 83 5.38 13.77 23.35
N ALA A 84 5.89 13.12 24.41
CA ALA A 84 5.12 12.17 25.20
C ALA A 84 3.90 12.82 25.86
N ARG A 85 4.05 14.01 26.43
CA ARG A 85 2.96 14.78 27.04
C ARG A 85 1.90 15.21 26.01
N ALA A 86 2.33 15.55 24.79
CA ALA A 86 1.42 15.90 23.70
C ALA A 86 0.57 14.71 23.27
N GLU A 87 1.19 13.54 23.15
CA GLU A 87 0.52 12.30 22.80
C GLU A 87 -0.47 11.87 23.90
N GLU A 88 -0.09 11.93 25.19
CA GLU A 88 -0.98 11.70 26.32
C GLU A 88 -2.19 12.65 26.33
N ALA A 89 -1.98 13.90 25.90
CA ALA A 89 -3.05 14.89 25.81
C ALA A 89 -3.93 14.73 24.54
N GLY A 90 -3.60 13.78 23.66
CA GLY A 90 -4.35 13.48 22.44
C GLY A 90 -4.03 14.41 21.27
N ALA A 91 -2.80 14.96 21.20
CA ALA A 91 -2.32 15.67 20.03
C ALA A 91 -2.19 14.72 18.83
N ALA A 92 -2.48 15.21 17.64
CA ALA A 92 -2.36 14.46 16.39
C ALA A 92 -0.91 14.41 15.86
N GLY A 93 -0.01 15.24 16.44
CA GLY A 93 1.41 15.28 16.14
C GLY A 93 2.11 16.42 16.84
N VAL A 94 3.44 16.40 16.81
CA VAL A 94 4.31 17.46 17.33
C VAL A 94 5.34 17.82 16.26
N LEU A 95 5.54 19.11 16.02
CA LEU A 95 6.58 19.65 15.14
C LEU A 95 7.57 20.48 15.95
N GLU A 96 8.85 20.34 15.65
CA GLU A 96 9.92 21.10 16.31
C GLU A 96 10.29 22.35 15.50
N LYS A 97 10.48 23.49 16.17
CA LYS A 97 11.02 24.71 15.57
C LYS A 97 12.56 24.60 15.47
N PRO A 98 13.18 24.93 14.29
CA PRO A 98 12.55 25.47 13.09
C PRO A 98 11.76 24.43 12.32
N VAL A 99 10.48 24.72 12.01
CA VAL A 99 9.58 23.78 11.35
C VAL A 99 10.06 23.54 9.92
N ASP A 100 10.37 22.30 9.59
CA ASP A 100 10.62 21.90 8.21
C ASP A 100 9.32 21.96 7.40
N LEU A 101 9.35 22.59 6.22
CA LEU A 101 8.17 22.77 5.39
C LEU A 101 7.68 21.44 4.78
N GLY A 102 8.58 20.49 4.56
CA GLY A 102 8.25 19.16 4.09
C GLY A 102 7.47 18.37 5.15
N ASP A 103 7.95 18.38 6.39
CA ASP A 103 7.29 17.72 7.53
C ASP A 103 5.91 18.34 7.81
N LEU A 104 5.80 19.67 7.75
CA LEU A 104 4.53 20.38 7.89
C LEU A 104 3.53 19.96 6.80
N GLN A 105 3.97 19.90 5.55
CA GLN A 105 3.14 19.51 4.42
C GLN A 105 2.76 18.03 4.48
N GLN A 106 3.69 17.16 4.86
CA GLN A 106 3.43 15.73 5.01
C GLN A 106 2.41 15.49 6.12
N LEU A 107 2.57 16.14 7.26
CA LEU A 107 1.65 16.03 8.39
C LEU A 107 0.28 16.63 8.04
N LEU A 108 0.22 17.77 7.37
CA LEU A 108 -1.03 18.34 6.87
C LEU A 108 -1.74 17.36 5.94
N ARG A 109 -1.03 16.77 4.98
CA ARG A 109 -1.62 15.76 4.07
C ARG A 109 -2.15 14.56 4.81
N SER A 110 -1.45 14.06 5.83
CA SER A 110 -1.90 12.92 6.63
C SER A 110 -3.13 13.25 7.48
N LEU A 111 -3.25 14.49 7.95
CA LEU A 111 -4.38 14.97 8.77
C LEU A 111 -5.60 15.38 7.94
N LEU A 112 -5.36 15.98 6.76
CA LEU A 112 -6.40 16.30 5.78
C LEU A 112 -6.73 15.11 4.87
N ALA A 113 -5.89 14.10 4.82
CA ALA A 113 -6.32 12.79 4.45
C ALA A 113 -7.36 12.35 5.51
N THR A 114 -8.53 13.02 5.49
CA THR A 114 -9.74 12.22 5.63
C THR A 114 -9.39 10.97 4.83
N PRO A 115 -9.66 9.74 5.28
CA PRO A 115 -9.92 8.70 4.35
C PRO A 115 -11.10 9.29 3.55
N GLU A 116 -10.80 10.04 2.46
CA GLU A 116 -11.75 10.11 1.38
C GLU A 116 -12.18 8.69 1.21
N PRO A 117 -13.48 8.39 1.26
CA PRO A 117 -13.93 7.07 0.89
C PRO A 117 -13.28 6.88 -0.47
N ALA A 118 -12.14 6.13 -0.45
CA ALA A 118 -11.14 6.06 -1.54
C ALA A 118 -11.97 5.98 -2.79
N GLU A 119 -11.91 7.02 -3.66
CA GLU A 119 -12.89 7.25 -4.72
C GLU A 119 -13.20 5.90 -5.28
N TYR A 120 -14.42 5.42 -4.99
CA TYR A 120 -14.78 4.07 -5.34
C TYR A 120 -14.68 3.98 -6.85
N THR A 121 -13.54 3.54 -7.30
CA THR A 121 -13.37 3.14 -8.67
C THR A 121 -14.14 1.83 -8.82
N PRO A 122 -15.28 1.83 -9.52
CA PRO A 122 -16.05 0.60 -9.69
C PRO A 122 -15.14 -0.46 -10.31
N ILE A 123 -15.26 -1.71 -9.86
CA ILE A 123 -14.55 -2.81 -10.49
C ILE A 123 -15.12 -2.96 -11.89
N VAL A 124 -14.31 -2.59 -12.87
CA VAL A 124 -14.70 -2.57 -14.28
C VAL A 124 -14.39 -3.93 -14.88
N THR A 125 -15.42 -4.64 -15.36
CA THR A 125 -15.29 -5.95 -16.00
C THR A 125 -16.45 -6.21 -16.95
N THR A 126 -16.22 -7.02 -17.97
CA THR A 126 -17.20 -7.64 -18.86
C THR A 126 -17.04 -9.16 -18.86
N ASN A 127 -16.12 -9.67 -18.04
CA ASN A 127 -15.87 -11.10 -17.96
C ASN A 127 -16.95 -11.78 -17.08
N PRO A 128 -17.65 -12.81 -17.59
CA PRO A 128 -18.76 -13.47 -16.87
C PRO A 128 -18.36 -14.10 -15.53
N GLN A 129 -17.13 -14.63 -15.43
CA GLN A 129 -16.63 -15.21 -14.16
C GLN A 129 -16.43 -14.12 -13.10
N MET A 130 -15.89 -12.97 -13.50
CA MET A 130 -15.73 -11.83 -12.61
C MET A 130 -17.10 -11.26 -12.19
N GLU A 131 -18.06 -11.16 -13.10
CA GLU A 131 -19.43 -10.72 -12.78
C GLU A 131 -20.13 -11.65 -11.80
N ALA A 132 -20.02 -12.97 -12.01
CA ALA A 132 -20.53 -13.97 -11.08
C ALA A 132 -19.88 -13.86 -9.70
N MET A 133 -18.55 -13.67 -9.65
CA MET A 133 -17.82 -13.45 -8.40
C MET A 133 -18.24 -12.15 -7.71
N LEU A 134 -18.42 -11.04 -8.44
CA LEU A 134 -18.90 -9.78 -7.89
C LEU A 134 -20.34 -9.91 -7.33
N THR A 135 -21.17 -10.67 -8.01
CA THR A 135 -22.52 -11.00 -7.53
C THR A 135 -22.48 -11.77 -6.21
N LEU A 136 -21.57 -12.76 -6.10
CA LEU A 136 -21.34 -13.49 -4.86
C LEU A 136 -20.80 -12.55 -3.76
N ALA A 137 -19.83 -11.70 -4.10
CA ALA A 137 -19.25 -10.73 -3.17
C ALA A 137 -20.34 -9.80 -2.57
N ARG A 138 -21.26 -9.28 -3.40
CA ARG A 138 -22.38 -8.44 -2.96
C ARG A 138 -23.36 -9.19 -2.04
N ARG A 139 -23.60 -10.48 -2.32
CA ARG A 139 -24.45 -11.32 -1.44
C ARG A 139 -23.78 -11.54 -0.08
N VAL A 140 -22.49 -11.86 -0.08
CA VAL A 140 -21.70 -12.09 1.14
C VAL A 140 -21.50 -10.78 1.92
N ALA A 141 -21.43 -9.66 1.23
CA ALA A 141 -21.32 -8.34 1.87
C ALA A 141 -22.42 -8.11 2.91
N LYS A 142 -23.63 -8.61 2.66
CA LYS A 142 -24.80 -8.46 3.55
C LYS A 142 -24.74 -9.33 4.82
N THR A 143 -23.72 -10.13 4.98
CA THR A 143 -23.49 -11.02 6.13
C THR A 143 -22.24 -10.62 6.90
N ASP A 144 -22.08 -11.10 8.13
CA ASP A 144 -20.85 -10.91 8.93
C ASP A 144 -19.81 -12.03 8.69
N ALA A 145 -20.03 -12.89 7.70
CA ALA A 145 -19.12 -13.99 7.39
C ALA A 145 -17.72 -13.45 7.03
N THR A 146 -16.70 -14.15 7.51
CA THR A 146 -15.31 -13.91 7.11
C THR A 146 -15.14 -14.24 5.63
N VAL A 147 -14.43 -13.40 4.90
CA VAL A 147 -14.19 -13.57 3.47
C VAL A 147 -12.69 -13.73 3.24
N LEU A 148 -12.31 -14.77 2.52
CA LEU A 148 -10.96 -14.99 2.04
C LEU A 148 -10.88 -14.64 0.56
N ILE A 149 -10.06 -13.67 0.19
CA ILE A 149 -9.81 -13.29 -1.20
C ILE A 149 -8.43 -13.80 -1.59
N GLN A 150 -8.39 -14.79 -2.47
CA GLN A 150 -7.15 -15.42 -2.93
C GLN A 150 -6.95 -15.17 -4.42
N GLY A 151 -5.79 -14.65 -4.82
CA GLY A 151 -5.48 -14.39 -6.23
C GLY A 151 -4.15 -13.70 -6.40
N GLU A 152 -3.67 -13.66 -7.63
CA GLU A 152 -2.37 -13.06 -7.98
C GLU A 152 -2.28 -11.59 -7.58
N THR A 153 -1.05 -11.11 -7.41
CA THR A 153 -0.78 -9.69 -7.15
C THR A 153 -1.33 -8.83 -8.30
N GLY A 154 -1.95 -7.70 -7.95
CA GLY A 154 -2.48 -6.75 -8.94
C GLY A 154 -3.82 -7.11 -9.57
N THR A 155 -4.52 -8.18 -9.12
CA THR A 155 -5.84 -8.57 -9.66
C THR A 155 -7.01 -7.72 -9.13
N GLY A 156 -6.77 -6.82 -8.15
CA GLY A 156 -7.79 -5.96 -7.56
C GLY A 156 -8.41 -6.50 -6.26
N LYS A 157 -7.69 -7.35 -5.52
CA LYS A 157 -8.18 -7.96 -4.24
C LYS A 157 -8.60 -6.92 -3.21
N GLU A 158 -7.84 -5.84 -3.04
CA GLU A 158 -8.18 -4.76 -2.11
C GLU A 158 -9.47 -4.03 -2.53
N MET A 159 -9.65 -3.77 -3.83
CA MET A 159 -10.89 -3.13 -4.34
C MET A 159 -12.11 -4.01 -4.06
N LEU A 160 -11.94 -5.35 -4.14
CA LEU A 160 -12.99 -6.29 -3.81
C LEU A 160 -13.32 -6.27 -2.30
N ALA A 161 -12.31 -6.17 -1.45
CA ALA A 161 -12.52 -6.02 0.00
C ALA A 161 -13.25 -4.70 0.34
N ARG A 162 -12.89 -3.60 -0.31
CA ARG A 162 -13.59 -2.31 -0.18
C ARG A 162 -15.04 -2.36 -0.67
N LEU A 163 -15.30 -3.06 -1.77
CA LEU A 163 -16.67 -3.32 -2.25
C LEU A 163 -17.48 -4.06 -1.20
N ILE A 164 -16.93 -5.13 -0.61
CA ILE A 164 -17.60 -5.93 0.43
C ILE A 164 -17.93 -5.07 1.66
N HIS A 165 -17.00 -4.24 2.11
CA HIS A 165 -17.25 -3.31 3.22
C HIS A 165 -18.37 -2.35 2.90
N ARG A 166 -18.30 -1.67 1.74
CA ARG A 166 -19.25 -0.63 1.34
C ARG A 166 -20.68 -1.16 1.16
N GLU A 167 -20.82 -2.39 0.67
CA GLU A 167 -22.14 -3.00 0.49
C GLU A 167 -22.60 -3.80 1.73
N SER A 168 -21.88 -3.68 2.86
CA SER A 168 -22.21 -4.34 4.13
C SER A 168 -23.06 -3.46 5.05
N PRO A 169 -23.74 -4.06 6.05
CA PRO A 169 -24.37 -3.30 7.12
C PRO A 169 -23.40 -2.40 7.91
N ARG A 170 -22.07 -2.70 7.83
CA ARG A 170 -20.99 -1.99 8.52
C ARG A 170 -20.35 -0.87 7.67
N HIS A 171 -20.97 -0.49 6.55
CA HIS A 171 -20.40 0.51 5.61
C HIS A 171 -20.16 1.89 6.22
N ALA A 172 -20.89 2.25 7.28
CA ALA A 172 -20.68 3.49 8.02
C ALA A 172 -19.59 3.39 9.10
N GLY A 173 -19.12 2.16 9.41
CA GLY A 173 -18.04 1.90 10.36
C GLY A 173 -16.65 2.07 9.73
N PRO A 174 -15.60 1.96 10.52
CA PRO A 174 -14.23 2.07 10.03
C PRO A 174 -13.86 0.92 9.09
N PHE A 175 -13.10 1.23 8.03
CA PHE A 175 -12.40 0.26 7.18
C PHE A 175 -10.90 0.39 7.46
N VAL A 176 -10.35 -0.54 8.23
CA VAL A 176 -8.93 -0.57 8.57
C VAL A 176 -8.24 -1.62 7.70
N ALA A 177 -7.21 -1.21 6.96
CA ALA A 177 -6.43 -2.10 6.13
C ALA A 177 -5.00 -2.23 6.67
N VAL A 178 -4.54 -3.47 6.82
CA VAL A 178 -3.18 -3.78 7.28
C VAL A 178 -2.51 -4.69 6.27
N ASN A 179 -1.37 -4.27 5.75
CA ASN A 179 -0.51 -5.12 4.95
C ASN A 179 0.50 -5.82 5.86
N CYS A 180 0.30 -7.12 6.09
CA CYS A 180 1.14 -7.90 6.98
C CYS A 180 2.57 -8.10 6.45
N ALA A 181 2.77 -8.03 5.13
CA ALA A 181 4.10 -8.13 4.52
C ALA A 181 4.94 -6.85 4.67
N ALA A 182 4.30 -5.70 4.88
CA ALA A 182 5.00 -4.42 5.03
C ALA A 182 5.52 -4.16 6.45
N LEU A 183 5.08 -4.96 7.43
CA LEU A 183 5.43 -4.79 8.83
C LEU A 183 6.59 -5.70 9.22
N PRO A 184 7.61 -5.20 9.94
CA PRO A 184 8.60 -6.05 10.59
C PRO A 184 7.94 -7.03 11.55
N GLU A 185 8.46 -8.26 11.64
CA GLU A 185 7.91 -9.32 12.51
C GLU A 185 7.78 -8.87 13.98
N SER A 186 8.70 -8.03 14.45
CA SER A 186 8.70 -7.46 15.82
C SER A 186 7.57 -6.45 16.07
N LEU A 187 7.00 -5.83 15.02
CA LEU A 187 5.98 -4.81 15.16
C LEU A 187 4.57 -5.30 14.80
N ILE A 188 4.46 -6.38 14.01
CA ILE A 188 3.17 -6.88 13.53
C ILE A 188 2.20 -7.21 14.69
N GLU A 189 2.70 -7.76 15.78
CA GLU A 189 1.89 -8.05 16.96
C GLU A 189 1.31 -6.79 17.60
N SER A 190 2.16 -5.79 17.79
CA SER A 190 1.78 -4.49 18.36
C SER A 190 0.80 -3.73 17.47
N GLU A 191 0.99 -3.77 16.15
CA GLU A 191 0.08 -3.11 15.21
C GLU A 191 -1.28 -3.79 15.14
N LEU A 192 -1.33 -5.13 15.14
CA LEU A 192 -2.60 -5.85 15.10
C LEU A 192 -3.39 -5.76 16.40
N PHE A 193 -2.73 -6.01 17.54
CA PHE A 193 -3.40 -6.18 18.84
C PHE A 193 -3.23 -5.01 19.81
N GLY A 194 -2.35 -4.04 19.47
CA GLY A 194 -2.03 -2.92 20.35
C GLY A 194 -1.02 -3.28 21.44
N HIS A 195 -0.57 -2.28 22.18
CA HIS A 195 0.34 -2.46 23.29
C HIS A 195 0.05 -1.51 24.45
N GLU A 196 0.40 -1.93 25.66
CA GLU A 196 0.43 -1.08 26.84
C GLU A 196 1.79 -0.38 26.96
N ARG A 197 1.84 0.71 27.70
CA ARG A 197 3.08 1.43 27.99
C ARG A 197 4.09 0.49 28.67
N GLY A 198 5.32 0.47 28.17
CA GLY A 198 6.39 -0.37 28.70
C GLY A 198 6.36 -1.83 28.24
N ALA A 199 5.51 -2.19 27.27
CA ALA A 199 5.41 -3.56 26.77
C ALA A 199 6.70 -4.05 26.08
N PHE A 200 7.47 -3.14 25.51
CA PHE A 200 8.78 -3.40 24.88
C PHE A 200 9.63 -2.13 24.89
N THR A 201 10.93 -2.24 24.56
CA THR A 201 11.83 -1.09 24.44
C THR A 201 11.37 -0.18 23.32
N GLY A 202 10.87 1.02 23.65
CA GLY A 202 10.25 1.99 22.72
C GLY A 202 8.74 2.14 22.90
N ALA A 203 8.06 1.32 23.70
CA ALA A 203 6.64 1.49 24.03
C ALA A 203 6.45 2.61 25.08
N THR A 204 6.61 3.86 24.67
CA THR A 204 6.52 5.04 25.55
C THR A 204 5.09 5.37 25.98
N ALA A 205 4.11 5.03 25.14
CA ALA A 205 2.69 5.23 25.36
C ALA A 205 1.88 3.96 25.10
N ARG A 206 0.63 3.94 25.54
CA ARG A 206 -0.36 2.93 25.17
C ARG A 206 -0.87 3.21 23.76
N ARG A 207 -0.97 2.17 22.90
CA ARG A 207 -1.52 2.30 21.55
C ARG A 207 -2.57 1.22 21.28
N ALA A 208 -3.71 1.64 20.74
CA ALA A 208 -4.75 0.72 20.27
C ALA A 208 -4.28 -0.02 19.02
N GLY A 209 -4.62 -1.31 18.90
CA GLY A 209 -4.33 -2.11 17.72
C GLY A 209 -5.37 -1.95 16.63
N CYS A 210 -5.07 -2.53 15.46
CA CYS A 210 -5.95 -2.49 14.29
C CYS A 210 -7.31 -3.16 14.56
N PHE A 211 -7.36 -4.22 15.38
CA PHE A 211 -8.62 -4.83 15.79
C PHE A 211 -9.50 -3.89 16.60
N GLU A 212 -8.92 -3.14 17.52
CA GLU A 212 -9.68 -2.15 18.30
C GLU A 212 -10.15 -1.00 17.40
N SER A 213 -9.25 -0.52 16.52
CA SER A 213 -9.53 0.59 15.59
C SER A 213 -10.58 0.23 14.53
N ALA A 214 -10.72 -1.06 14.19
CA ALA A 214 -11.73 -1.56 13.26
C ALA A 214 -13.05 -1.94 13.92
N SER A 215 -13.21 -1.71 15.22
CA SER A 215 -14.42 -2.11 15.96
C SER A 215 -15.68 -1.46 15.35
N SER A 216 -16.76 -2.23 15.24
CA SER A 216 -18.01 -1.91 14.53
C SER A 216 -17.84 -1.72 13.02
N GLY A 217 -16.69 -2.08 12.46
CA GLY A 217 -16.36 -1.93 11.04
C GLY A 217 -15.79 -3.19 10.42
N THR A 218 -14.83 -3.01 9.51
CA THR A 218 -14.16 -4.09 8.77
C THR A 218 -12.65 -3.96 8.86
N LEU A 219 -11.98 -5.07 9.18
CA LEU A 219 -10.52 -5.20 9.15
C LEU A 219 -10.11 -6.00 7.91
N LEU A 220 -9.32 -5.37 7.03
CA LEU A 220 -8.67 -6.03 5.91
C LEU A 220 -7.26 -6.46 6.35
N LEU A 221 -7.01 -7.78 6.32
CA LEU A 221 -5.69 -8.36 6.53
C LEU A 221 -5.11 -8.74 5.17
N ASP A 222 -4.24 -7.88 4.61
CA ASP A 222 -3.59 -8.15 3.33
C ASP A 222 -2.31 -8.95 3.55
N GLU A 223 -2.05 -9.91 2.66
CA GLU A 223 -0.97 -10.90 2.73
C GLU A 223 -0.97 -11.65 4.07
N ILE A 224 -2.12 -12.24 4.41
CA ILE A 224 -2.36 -12.97 5.68
C ILE A 224 -1.34 -14.12 5.91
N THR A 225 -0.73 -14.64 4.87
CA THR A 225 0.28 -15.69 4.92
C THR A 225 1.61 -15.24 5.54
N GLU A 226 1.84 -13.93 5.63
CA GLU A 226 3.06 -13.36 6.23
C GLU A 226 2.97 -13.25 7.76
N ILE A 227 1.82 -13.54 8.36
CA ILE A 227 1.67 -13.55 9.82
C ILE A 227 2.44 -14.75 10.42
N PRO A 228 3.38 -14.50 11.35
CA PRO A 228 4.12 -15.56 12.03
C PRO A 228 3.22 -16.57 12.72
N LEU A 229 3.62 -17.86 12.73
CA LEU A 229 2.86 -18.95 13.37
C LEU A 229 2.49 -18.67 14.84
N THR A 230 3.37 -17.97 15.56
CA THR A 230 3.15 -17.57 16.96
C THR A 230 1.95 -16.65 17.14
N LEU A 231 1.71 -15.77 16.15
CA LEU A 231 0.62 -14.81 16.17
C LEU A 231 -0.68 -15.35 15.58
N GLN A 232 -0.60 -16.39 14.77
CA GLN A 232 -1.80 -17.03 14.18
C GLN A 232 -2.75 -17.58 15.26
N ALA A 233 -2.23 -18.03 16.41
CA ALA A 233 -3.06 -18.46 17.54
C ALA A 233 -3.83 -17.29 18.18
N LYS A 234 -3.19 -16.12 18.31
CA LYS A 234 -3.85 -14.90 18.82
C LYS A 234 -4.91 -14.39 17.84
N LEU A 235 -4.60 -14.45 16.55
CA LEU A 235 -5.55 -14.10 15.49
C LEU A 235 -6.78 -15.01 15.51
N LEU A 236 -6.58 -16.32 15.67
CA LEU A 236 -7.66 -17.28 15.77
C LEU A 236 -8.60 -16.95 16.95
N ARG A 237 -8.00 -16.61 18.10
CA ARG A 237 -8.77 -16.21 19.30
C ARG A 237 -9.59 -14.94 19.03
N ALA A 238 -9.00 -13.92 18.40
CA ALA A 238 -9.73 -12.72 18.02
C ALA A 238 -10.92 -13.00 17.09
N LEU A 239 -10.77 -13.95 16.15
CA LEU A 239 -11.82 -14.34 15.21
C LEU A 239 -12.92 -15.23 15.85
N GLN A 240 -12.61 -15.99 16.91
CA GLN A 240 -13.55 -16.91 17.53
C GLN A 240 -14.29 -16.28 18.69
N GLU A 241 -13.55 -15.60 19.57
CA GLU A 241 -14.06 -15.08 20.84
C GLU A 241 -14.47 -13.59 20.71
N GLY A 242 -14.01 -12.89 19.66
CA GLY A 242 -14.22 -11.44 19.56
C GLY A 242 -13.45 -10.67 20.62
N GLU A 243 -12.31 -11.20 21.04
CA GLU A 243 -11.49 -10.60 22.09
C GLU A 243 -10.02 -10.53 21.65
N VAL A 244 -9.37 -9.42 21.97
CA VAL A 244 -7.94 -9.21 21.76
C VAL A 244 -7.26 -8.87 23.08
N VAL A 245 -5.97 -9.20 23.16
CA VAL A 245 -5.13 -8.89 24.32
C VAL A 245 -3.94 -8.09 23.82
N ARG A 246 -3.74 -6.89 24.36
CA ARG A 246 -2.59 -6.05 24.04
C ARG A 246 -1.29 -6.66 24.51
N VAL A 247 -0.21 -6.33 23.82
CA VAL A 247 1.14 -6.68 24.27
C VAL A 247 1.42 -5.99 25.62
N GLY A 248 1.95 -6.74 26.59
CA GLY A 248 2.26 -6.23 27.92
C GLY A 248 1.12 -6.32 28.95
N THR A 249 -0.03 -6.87 28.61
CA THR A 249 -1.14 -7.12 29.54
C THR A 249 -1.77 -8.50 29.35
N SER A 250 -2.59 -8.94 30.29
CA SER A 250 -3.41 -10.16 30.19
C SER A 250 -4.91 -9.86 30.09
N HIS A 251 -5.31 -8.58 30.09
CA HIS A 251 -6.71 -8.19 30.09
C HIS A 251 -7.31 -8.28 28.68
N PRO A 252 -8.36 -9.10 28.44
CA PRO A 252 -9.03 -9.18 27.17
C PRO A 252 -9.88 -7.92 26.93
N ILE A 253 -9.91 -7.48 25.69
CA ILE A 253 -10.71 -6.36 25.18
C ILE A 253 -11.66 -6.92 24.14
N LYS A 254 -12.96 -6.71 24.33
CA LYS A 254 -13.97 -7.11 23.35
C LYS A 254 -13.91 -6.21 22.12
N VAL A 255 -13.94 -6.85 20.95
CA VAL A 255 -13.96 -6.18 19.64
C VAL A 255 -15.04 -6.81 18.77
N ASP A 256 -15.78 -5.97 18.07
CA ASP A 256 -16.78 -6.41 17.09
C ASP A 256 -16.30 -6.03 15.69
N VAL A 257 -15.57 -6.93 15.03
CA VAL A 257 -14.89 -6.66 13.79
C VAL A 257 -15.24 -7.71 12.73
N ARG A 258 -15.67 -7.26 11.56
CA ARG A 258 -15.74 -8.12 10.38
C ARG A 258 -14.35 -8.24 9.74
N VAL A 259 -13.88 -9.45 9.49
CA VAL A 259 -12.57 -9.67 8.89
C VAL A 259 -12.68 -10.09 7.43
N VAL A 260 -11.88 -9.44 6.58
CA VAL A 260 -11.61 -9.83 5.20
C VAL A 260 -10.12 -10.14 5.10
N ALA A 261 -9.76 -11.37 4.76
CA ALA A 261 -8.38 -11.80 4.60
C ALA A 261 -8.01 -11.88 3.11
N VAL A 262 -6.81 -11.46 2.77
CA VAL A 262 -6.31 -11.42 1.39
C VAL A 262 -4.94 -12.09 1.33
N THR A 263 -4.70 -12.85 0.27
CA THR A 263 -3.38 -13.43 0.00
C THR A 263 -3.16 -13.69 -1.49
N ASN A 264 -1.92 -13.67 -1.93
CA ASN A 264 -1.49 -14.10 -3.25
C ASN A 264 -1.00 -15.55 -3.27
N ARG A 265 -0.78 -16.19 -2.10
CA ARG A 265 -0.30 -17.55 -1.97
C ARG A 265 -1.44 -18.59 -1.86
N ASP A 266 -1.12 -19.84 -2.15
CA ASP A 266 -2.04 -20.95 -1.88
C ASP A 266 -2.02 -21.33 -0.40
N LEU A 267 -3.04 -20.87 0.33
CA LEU A 267 -3.19 -21.15 1.77
C LEU A 267 -3.24 -22.64 2.10
N ARG A 268 -3.76 -23.49 1.20
CA ARG A 268 -3.77 -24.95 1.43
C ARG A 268 -2.35 -25.51 1.36
N GLY A 269 -1.56 -25.02 0.41
CA GLY A 269 -0.13 -25.34 0.31
C GLY A 269 0.66 -24.87 1.53
N GLU A 270 0.37 -23.68 2.07
CA GLU A 270 1.00 -23.15 3.28
C GLU A 270 0.64 -23.98 4.53
N VAL A 271 -0.61 -24.48 4.64
CA VAL A 271 -1.03 -25.40 5.71
C VAL A 271 -0.30 -26.73 5.58
N ALA A 272 -0.24 -27.31 4.39
CA ALA A 272 0.46 -28.59 4.15
C ALA A 272 1.97 -28.48 4.45
N ALA A 273 2.56 -27.31 4.21
CA ALA A 273 3.97 -27.02 4.53
C ALA A 273 4.22 -26.64 6.01
N GLY A 274 3.19 -26.62 6.86
CA GLY A 274 3.30 -26.26 8.27
C GLY A 274 3.56 -24.78 8.56
N ARG A 275 3.46 -23.90 7.56
CA ARG A 275 3.64 -22.45 7.73
C ARG A 275 2.36 -21.70 8.10
N PHE A 276 1.20 -22.35 7.95
CA PHE A 276 -0.08 -21.79 8.34
C PHE A 276 -0.90 -22.82 9.12
N ARG A 277 -1.59 -22.38 10.20
CA ARG A 277 -2.38 -23.26 11.04
C ARG A 277 -3.66 -23.69 10.34
N GLN A 278 -3.99 -24.96 10.43
CA GLN A 278 -5.19 -25.54 9.83
C GLN A 278 -6.50 -24.99 10.46
N ASP A 279 -6.52 -24.78 11.76
CA ASP A 279 -7.67 -24.24 12.48
C ASP A 279 -7.99 -22.79 12.03
N LEU A 280 -6.97 -21.96 11.89
CA LEU A 280 -7.10 -20.59 11.39
C LEU A 280 -7.57 -20.59 9.92
N PHE A 281 -7.02 -21.48 9.09
CA PHE A 281 -7.47 -21.61 7.69
C PHE A 281 -8.97 -21.85 7.60
N TYR A 282 -9.53 -22.79 8.35
CA TYR A 282 -10.97 -23.05 8.31
C TYR A 282 -11.80 -21.87 8.83
N ARG A 283 -11.29 -21.11 9.80
CA ARG A 283 -11.99 -19.94 10.33
C ARG A 283 -11.98 -18.76 9.35
N LEU A 284 -10.93 -18.60 8.55
CA LEU A 284 -10.83 -17.57 7.52
C LEU A 284 -11.56 -17.97 6.23
N ASN A 285 -11.53 -19.22 5.85
CA ASN A 285 -12.07 -19.73 4.59
C ASN A 285 -13.55 -20.10 4.68
N VAL A 286 -14.38 -19.20 5.21
CA VAL A 286 -15.85 -19.38 5.25
C VAL A 286 -16.43 -19.13 3.86
N VAL A 287 -16.04 -18.04 3.22
CA VAL A 287 -16.37 -17.74 1.82
C VAL A 287 -15.08 -17.35 1.09
N ALA A 288 -14.74 -18.15 0.05
CA ALA A 288 -13.57 -17.86 -0.78
C ALA A 288 -13.97 -17.14 -2.06
N LEU A 289 -13.30 -16.04 -2.34
CA LEU A 289 -13.41 -15.30 -3.60
C LEU A 289 -12.07 -15.34 -4.33
N ARG A 290 -12.11 -15.62 -5.63
CA ARG A 290 -10.91 -15.75 -6.46
C ARG A 290 -11.03 -14.90 -7.70
N PRO A 291 -10.55 -13.64 -7.67
CA PRO A 291 -10.49 -12.81 -8.86
C PRO A 291 -9.57 -13.45 -9.90
N ALA A 292 -10.08 -13.53 -11.14
CA ALA A 292 -9.32 -14.10 -12.25
C ALA A 292 -8.10 -13.23 -12.58
N ALA A 293 -7.00 -13.85 -12.99
CA ALA A 293 -5.85 -13.14 -13.53
C ALA A 293 -6.23 -12.40 -14.83
N LEU A 294 -5.54 -11.31 -15.16
CA LEU A 294 -5.91 -10.49 -16.31
C LEU A 294 -5.78 -11.24 -17.63
N ARG A 295 -4.80 -12.16 -17.73
CA ARG A 295 -4.63 -13.05 -18.90
C ARG A 295 -5.81 -14.00 -19.13
N ASP A 296 -6.59 -14.33 -18.09
CA ASP A 296 -7.76 -15.21 -18.17
C ASP A 296 -9.05 -14.42 -18.47
N ARG A 297 -8.95 -13.07 -18.57
CA ARG A 297 -10.04 -12.16 -18.93
C ARG A 297 -9.62 -11.11 -19.95
N PRO A 298 -9.14 -11.52 -21.13
CA PRO A 298 -8.64 -10.58 -22.15
C PRO A 298 -9.71 -9.58 -22.63
N SER A 299 -11.00 -9.93 -22.51
CA SER A 299 -12.12 -9.02 -22.78
C SER A 299 -12.14 -7.76 -21.92
N ASP A 300 -11.54 -7.79 -20.72
CA ASP A 300 -11.49 -6.64 -19.83
C ASP A 300 -10.36 -5.67 -20.19
N ILE A 301 -9.32 -6.11 -20.93
CA ILE A 301 -8.16 -5.29 -21.25
C ILE A 301 -8.55 -4.01 -22.01
N PRO A 302 -9.37 -4.05 -23.09
CA PRO A 302 -9.76 -2.83 -23.80
C PRO A 302 -10.57 -1.87 -22.92
N LEU A 303 -11.43 -2.40 -22.04
CA LEU A 303 -12.27 -1.61 -21.17
C LEU A 303 -11.44 -0.92 -20.07
N LEU A 304 -10.57 -1.68 -19.41
CA LEU A 304 -9.64 -1.17 -18.40
C LEU A 304 -8.67 -0.16 -19.00
N SER A 305 -8.17 -0.43 -20.20
CA SER A 305 -7.24 0.47 -20.88
C SER A 305 -7.87 1.83 -21.17
N ARG A 306 -9.09 1.86 -21.69
CA ARG A 306 -9.83 3.11 -21.88
C ARG A 306 -10.06 3.86 -20.59
N HIS A 307 -10.46 3.13 -19.55
CA HIS A 307 -10.67 3.70 -18.21
C HIS A 307 -9.40 4.38 -17.68
N PHE A 308 -8.25 3.70 -17.73
CA PHE A 308 -6.99 4.26 -17.22
C PHE A 308 -6.47 5.42 -18.07
N VAL A 309 -6.57 5.35 -19.40
CA VAL A 309 -6.18 6.46 -20.28
C VAL A 309 -7.03 7.69 -19.95
N THR A 310 -8.35 7.56 -19.85
CA THR A 310 -9.24 8.68 -19.48
C THR A 310 -8.90 9.25 -18.10
N LYS A 311 -8.70 8.39 -17.10
CA LYS A 311 -8.34 8.77 -15.73
C LYS A 311 -7.04 9.58 -15.69
N TYR A 312 -5.99 9.09 -16.36
CA TYR A 312 -4.67 9.71 -16.30
C TYR A 312 -4.52 10.90 -17.25
N ALA A 313 -5.20 10.91 -18.40
CA ALA A 313 -5.27 12.08 -19.27
C ALA A 313 -5.88 13.28 -18.54
N ALA A 314 -6.98 13.07 -17.82
CA ALA A 314 -7.60 14.11 -17.00
C ALA A 314 -6.69 14.56 -15.84
N ARG A 315 -6.02 13.61 -15.16
CA ARG A 315 -5.15 13.90 -14.01
C ARG A 315 -3.89 14.68 -14.36
N HIS A 316 -3.31 14.41 -15.54
CA HIS A 316 -2.04 14.99 -16.00
C HIS A 316 -2.24 16.08 -17.06
N GLU A 317 -3.50 16.46 -17.36
CA GLU A 317 -3.84 17.42 -18.40
C GLU A 317 -3.19 17.08 -19.74
N SER A 318 -3.07 15.76 -20.02
CA SER A 318 -2.42 15.24 -21.21
C SER A 318 -3.36 15.26 -22.42
N PRO A 319 -2.86 15.58 -23.64
CA PRO A 319 -3.63 15.45 -24.87
C PRO A 319 -3.93 14.00 -25.24
N ALA A 320 -3.18 13.02 -24.70
CA ALA A 320 -3.26 11.61 -25.00
C ALA A 320 -4.54 10.98 -24.45
N THR A 321 -5.61 10.97 -25.23
CA THR A 321 -6.95 10.51 -24.82
C THR A 321 -7.39 9.21 -25.46
N ARG A 322 -6.64 8.69 -26.46
CA ARG A 322 -7.00 7.49 -27.24
C ARG A 322 -5.82 6.53 -27.34
N LEU A 323 -6.14 5.25 -27.50
CA LEU A 323 -5.18 4.20 -27.83
C LEU A 323 -5.31 3.86 -29.32
N GLY A 324 -4.19 3.80 -30.04
CA GLY A 324 -4.12 3.32 -31.40
C GLY A 324 -4.49 1.82 -31.50
N ALA A 325 -4.92 1.38 -32.66
CA ALA A 325 -5.35 -0.01 -32.89
C ALA A 325 -4.20 -1.00 -32.59
N GLU A 326 -3.02 -0.75 -33.14
CA GLU A 326 -1.83 -1.58 -32.91
C GLU A 326 -1.40 -1.60 -31.43
N ALA A 327 -1.50 -0.45 -30.72
CA ALA A 327 -1.24 -0.38 -29.30
C ALA A 327 -2.23 -1.25 -28.52
N MET A 328 -3.50 -1.23 -28.87
CA MET A 328 -4.52 -2.07 -28.24
C MET A 328 -4.27 -3.56 -28.47
N GLU A 329 -3.93 -3.96 -29.71
CA GLU A 329 -3.58 -5.34 -30.03
C GLU A 329 -2.39 -5.83 -29.20
N ARG A 330 -1.37 -4.99 -29.04
CA ARG A 330 -0.19 -5.31 -28.21
C ARG A 330 -0.57 -5.49 -26.76
N LEU A 331 -1.45 -4.64 -26.21
CA LEU A 331 -1.95 -4.76 -24.83
C LEU A 331 -2.75 -6.04 -24.62
N VAL A 332 -3.61 -6.44 -25.58
CA VAL A 332 -4.40 -7.66 -25.50
C VAL A 332 -3.53 -8.92 -25.59
N ALA A 333 -2.45 -8.89 -26.39
CA ALA A 333 -1.53 -10.00 -26.56
C ALA A 333 -0.57 -10.21 -25.38
N HIS A 334 -0.40 -9.21 -24.51
CA HIS A 334 0.53 -9.30 -23.38
C HIS A 334 -0.02 -10.17 -22.25
N ARG A 335 0.84 -10.88 -21.52
CA ARG A 335 0.46 -11.84 -20.46
C ARG A 335 0.09 -11.22 -19.10
N TRP A 336 0.53 -10.01 -18.85
CA TRP A 336 0.26 -9.24 -17.64
C TRP A 336 0.61 -9.98 -16.33
N PRO A 337 1.87 -10.34 -16.06
CA PRO A 337 2.25 -10.98 -14.80
C PRO A 337 1.91 -10.14 -13.57
N GLY A 338 1.95 -8.81 -13.65
CA GLY A 338 1.50 -7.87 -12.62
C GLY A 338 0.01 -7.49 -12.72
N ASN A 339 -0.75 -8.19 -13.58
CA ASN A 339 -2.19 -8.03 -13.75
C ASN A 339 -2.63 -6.57 -14.00
N VAL A 340 -3.74 -6.14 -13.39
CA VAL A 340 -4.31 -4.80 -13.58
C VAL A 340 -3.37 -3.68 -13.10
N ARG A 341 -2.58 -3.93 -12.05
CA ARG A 341 -1.60 -2.95 -11.54
C ARG A 341 -0.49 -2.68 -12.56
N GLU A 342 -0.03 -3.70 -13.25
CA GLU A 342 0.95 -3.54 -14.34
C GLU A 342 0.34 -2.78 -15.52
N LEU A 343 -0.86 -3.17 -15.99
CA LEU A 343 -1.59 -2.48 -17.05
C LEU A 343 -1.79 -0.99 -16.70
N GLU A 344 -2.23 -0.68 -15.47
CA GLU A 344 -2.40 0.68 -14.99
C GLU A 344 -1.09 1.48 -15.06
N ASN A 345 0.02 0.91 -14.57
CA ASN A 345 1.33 1.55 -14.59
C ASN A 345 1.86 1.80 -16.01
N VAL A 346 1.68 0.84 -16.93
CA VAL A 346 2.08 0.97 -18.33
C VAL A 346 1.31 2.11 -19.00
N LEU A 347 -0.01 2.14 -18.81
CA LEU A 347 -0.86 3.18 -19.40
C LEU A 347 -0.65 4.56 -18.79
N GLN A 348 -0.41 4.64 -17.47
CA GLN A 348 -0.04 5.89 -16.82
C GLN A 348 1.25 6.47 -17.42
N ARG A 349 2.28 5.64 -17.60
CA ARG A 349 3.54 6.05 -18.26
C ARG A 349 3.30 6.48 -19.69
N ALA A 350 2.52 5.72 -20.46
CA ALA A 350 2.21 6.03 -21.83
C ALA A 350 1.50 7.38 -22.00
N VAL A 351 0.54 7.70 -21.13
CA VAL A 351 -0.15 9.01 -21.11
C VAL A 351 0.80 10.16 -20.79
N ILE A 352 1.76 9.96 -19.88
CA ILE A 352 2.74 11.00 -19.50
C ILE A 352 3.75 11.24 -20.63
N LEU A 353 4.17 10.18 -21.34
CA LEU A 353 5.20 10.26 -22.37
C LEU A 353 4.66 10.68 -23.75
N CYS A 354 3.36 10.50 -23.99
CA CYS A 354 2.73 10.82 -25.26
C CYS A 354 2.34 12.30 -25.32
N ALA A 355 2.89 13.01 -26.31
CA ALA A 355 2.52 14.40 -26.59
C ALA A 355 1.36 14.53 -27.60
N ASP A 356 0.99 13.43 -28.27
CA ASP A 356 -0.05 13.36 -29.27
C ASP A 356 -1.40 12.92 -28.67
N PRO A 357 -2.54 13.19 -29.31
CA PRO A 357 -3.85 12.73 -28.87
C PRO A 357 -4.02 11.20 -28.84
N GLU A 358 -3.15 10.47 -29.56
CA GLU A 358 -3.22 9.01 -29.71
C GLU A 358 -1.93 8.32 -29.25
N ILE A 359 -2.09 7.36 -28.34
CA ILE A 359 -1.00 6.55 -27.80
C ILE A 359 -0.70 5.43 -28.80
N GLY A 360 0.47 5.48 -29.42
CA GLY A 360 1.00 4.43 -30.29
C GLY A 360 1.75 3.33 -29.53
N VAL A 361 2.19 2.30 -30.24
CA VAL A 361 2.97 1.17 -29.68
C VAL A 361 4.29 1.64 -29.05
N ASP A 362 4.93 2.65 -29.62
CA ASP A 362 6.21 3.19 -29.14
C ASP A 362 6.13 3.82 -27.76
N HIS A 363 4.93 4.23 -27.32
CA HIS A 363 4.69 4.77 -25.98
C HIS A 363 4.45 3.67 -24.92
N LEU A 364 4.21 2.40 -25.37
CA LEU A 364 3.98 1.28 -24.46
C LEU A 364 5.32 0.64 -24.08
N LEU A 365 5.83 1.04 -22.92
CA LEU A 365 7.03 0.43 -22.33
C LEU A 365 6.62 -0.89 -21.64
N LEU A 366 6.44 -1.94 -22.44
CA LEU A 366 6.18 -3.29 -21.96
C LEU A 366 7.51 -3.98 -21.65
N ASP A 367 7.65 -4.51 -20.43
CA ASP A 367 8.81 -5.31 -20.04
C ASP A 367 8.66 -6.74 -20.62
N ASP A 368 9.01 -6.93 -21.89
CA ASP A 368 9.05 -8.26 -22.53
C ASP A 368 10.09 -9.20 -21.86
N ALA A 369 10.95 -8.69 -20.99
CA ALA A 369 11.97 -9.46 -20.27
C ALA A 369 11.39 -10.52 -19.30
N ALA A 370 10.22 -10.27 -18.71
CA ALA A 370 9.54 -11.26 -17.85
C ALA A 370 9.00 -12.44 -18.68
N ALA A 371 8.50 -12.19 -19.89
CA ALA A 371 8.06 -13.25 -20.80
C ALA A 371 9.25 -14.11 -21.31
N ALA A 372 10.43 -13.50 -21.45
CA ALA A 372 11.65 -14.23 -21.83
C ALA A 372 12.20 -15.11 -20.70
N LEU A 373 11.99 -14.74 -19.43
CA LEU A 373 12.39 -15.54 -18.29
C LEU A 373 11.45 -16.74 -18.00
N GLU A 374 10.16 -16.61 -18.27
CA GLU A 374 9.22 -17.74 -18.15
C GLU A 374 9.31 -18.74 -19.30
N SER A 375 9.80 -18.31 -20.47
CA SER A 375 10.06 -19.25 -21.61
C SER A 375 11.32 -20.11 -21.37
N VAL A 376 12.14 -19.78 -20.39
CA VAL A 376 13.19 -20.67 -19.92
C VAL A 376 12.56 -21.70 -19.02
N ASN A 377 12.04 -22.75 -19.65
CA ASN A 377 11.50 -23.94 -19.01
C ASN A 377 12.59 -24.51 -18.08
N THR A 378 12.48 -24.21 -16.77
CA THR A 378 13.45 -24.62 -15.73
C THR A 378 13.34 -26.12 -15.42
N GLY A 379 12.66 -26.92 -16.24
CA GLY A 379 12.51 -28.34 -16.08
C GLY A 379 13.85 -29.05 -15.88
N GLY A 380 14.30 -29.14 -14.61
CA GLY A 380 15.47 -29.91 -14.22
C GLY A 380 16.86 -29.34 -14.57
N ARG A 381 16.94 -28.09 -15.08
CA ARG A 381 18.22 -27.45 -15.41
C ARG A 381 18.89 -26.81 -14.20
N THR A 382 20.18 -26.98 -14.11
CA THR A 382 20.98 -26.35 -13.06
C THR A 382 21.16 -24.85 -13.29
N ILE A 383 21.40 -24.08 -12.22
CA ILE A 383 21.71 -22.62 -12.29
C ILE A 383 22.88 -22.40 -13.26
N MET A 384 23.83 -23.29 -13.34
CA MET A 384 25.02 -23.18 -14.20
C MET A 384 24.66 -23.33 -15.70
N GLU A 385 23.66 -24.15 -16.04
CA GLU A 385 23.15 -24.27 -17.40
C GLU A 385 22.35 -23.03 -17.83
N LEU A 386 21.54 -22.47 -16.94
CA LEU A 386 20.82 -21.23 -17.15
C LEU A 386 21.77 -20.04 -17.36
N GLU A 387 22.78 -19.91 -16.51
CA GLU A 387 23.83 -18.88 -16.67
C GLU A 387 24.57 -19.01 -18.01
N ARG A 388 24.85 -20.24 -18.46
CA ARG A 388 25.50 -20.51 -19.74
C ARG A 388 24.61 -20.04 -20.89
N ASP A 389 23.33 -20.40 -20.89
CA ASP A 389 22.41 -20.08 -21.99
C ASP A 389 22.18 -18.56 -22.09
N VAL A 390 21.99 -17.87 -20.95
CA VAL A 390 21.88 -16.41 -20.90
C VAL A 390 23.14 -15.71 -21.42
N LEU A 391 24.33 -16.21 -21.05
CA LEU A 391 25.60 -15.65 -21.51
C LEU A 391 25.78 -15.85 -23.01
N LEU A 392 25.50 -17.03 -23.54
CA LEU A 392 25.62 -17.35 -24.97
C LEU A 392 24.60 -16.57 -25.82
N ALA A 393 23.35 -16.47 -25.37
CA ALA A 393 22.32 -15.68 -26.03
C ALA A 393 22.67 -14.19 -26.10
N THR A 394 23.22 -13.64 -24.99
CA THR A 394 23.66 -12.24 -24.94
C THR A 394 24.85 -11.98 -25.86
N LEU A 395 25.80 -12.91 -25.93
CA LEU A 395 26.93 -12.82 -26.87
C LEU A 395 26.49 -12.91 -28.32
N ALA A 396 25.57 -13.82 -28.65
CA ALA A 396 25.01 -13.93 -30.00
C ALA A 396 24.32 -12.63 -30.43
N ARG A 397 23.48 -12.05 -29.57
CA ARG A 397 22.80 -10.77 -29.83
C ARG A 397 23.76 -9.59 -30.02
N LEU A 398 24.94 -9.62 -29.39
CA LEU A 398 25.95 -8.57 -29.46
C LEU A 398 27.12 -8.93 -30.36
N ASN A 399 26.92 -9.82 -31.35
CA ASN A 399 27.89 -10.23 -32.35
C ASN A 399 29.26 -10.62 -31.75
N GLY A 400 29.24 -11.34 -30.61
CA GLY A 400 30.44 -11.81 -29.94
C GLY A 400 31.16 -10.77 -29.07
N ASN A 401 30.68 -9.54 -28.97
CA ASN A 401 31.37 -8.47 -28.24
C ASN A 401 31.30 -8.70 -26.72
N ARG A 402 32.39 -9.23 -26.15
CA ARG A 402 32.49 -9.62 -24.73
C ARG A 402 32.42 -8.44 -23.76
N THR A 403 32.87 -7.26 -24.19
CA THR A 403 32.82 -6.05 -23.35
C THR A 403 31.40 -5.52 -23.22
N HIS A 404 30.67 -5.47 -24.32
CA HIS A 404 29.27 -5.06 -24.31
C HIS A 404 28.36 -6.10 -23.63
N ALA A 405 28.63 -7.40 -23.83
CA ALA A 405 27.93 -8.46 -23.11
C ALA A 405 28.16 -8.39 -21.59
N ALA A 406 29.37 -8.11 -21.14
CA ALA A 406 29.69 -7.91 -19.73
C ALA A 406 28.89 -6.75 -19.13
N LYS A 407 28.81 -5.61 -19.84
CA LYS A 407 28.05 -4.44 -19.43
C LYS A 407 26.54 -4.74 -19.36
N ALA A 408 26.00 -5.44 -20.36
CA ALA A 408 24.59 -5.81 -20.43
C ALA A 408 24.18 -6.81 -19.32
N LEU A 409 25.11 -7.67 -18.89
CA LEU A 409 24.88 -8.67 -17.84
C LEU A 409 25.28 -8.19 -16.41
N GLY A 410 25.75 -6.94 -16.26
CA GLY A 410 26.19 -6.40 -14.98
C GLY A 410 27.42 -7.09 -14.37
N ILE A 411 28.26 -7.74 -15.21
CA ILE A 411 29.46 -8.48 -14.77
C ILE A 411 30.72 -7.93 -15.46
N THR A 412 31.91 -8.32 -14.99
CA THR A 412 33.16 -7.86 -15.62
C THR A 412 33.49 -8.67 -16.88
N ALA A 413 34.20 -8.05 -17.85
CA ALA A 413 34.67 -8.76 -19.04
C ALA A 413 35.64 -9.92 -18.69
N ARG A 414 36.30 -9.87 -17.54
CA ARG A 414 37.12 -10.97 -16.98
C ARG A 414 36.21 -12.14 -16.57
N THR A 415 35.11 -11.87 -15.93
CA THR A 415 34.09 -12.88 -15.54
C THR A 415 33.53 -13.59 -16.76
N VAL A 416 33.19 -12.85 -17.83
CA VAL A 416 32.70 -13.42 -19.10
C VAL A 416 33.75 -14.38 -19.68
N ARG A 417 35.02 -13.98 -19.74
CA ARG A 417 36.12 -14.84 -20.25
C ARG A 417 36.31 -16.10 -19.44
N ASN A 418 36.31 -15.99 -18.12
CA ASN A 418 36.50 -17.13 -17.22
C ASN A 418 35.33 -18.13 -17.32
N ARG A 419 34.07 -17.65 -17.42
CA ARG A 419 32.90 -18.50 -17.59
C ARG A 419 32.90 -19.22 -18.93
N LEU A 420 33.24 -18.54 -20.02
CA LEU A 420 33.36 -19.15 -21.34
C LEU A 420 34.46 -20.24 -21.38
N ARG A 421 35.61 -20.02 -20.69
CA ARG A 421 36.65 -21.04 -20.55
C ARG A 421 36.12 -22.25 -19.78
N LYS A 422 35.50 -22.06 -18.66
CA LYS A 422 34.90 -23.12 -17.82
C LYS A 422 33.86 -23.94 -18.60
N TYR A 423 33.03 -23.31 -19.41
CA TYR A 423 32.03 -23.98 -20.22
C TYR A 423 32.64 -24.78 -21.38
N ARG A 424 33.79 -24.34 -21.95
CA ARG A 424 34.52 -25.13 -22.92
C ARG A 424 35.17 -26.39 -22.29
N GLU A 425 35.69 -26.24 -21.09
CA GLU A 425 36.30 -27.35 -20.35
C GLU A 425 35.28 -28.39 -19.89
N SER A 426 34.03 -27.93 -19.55
CA SER A 426 32.95 -28.80 -19.14
C SER A 426 32.20 -29.49 -20.31
N ALA A 427 32.34 -29.01 -21.52
CA ALA A 427 31.68 -29.51 -22.74
C ALA A 427 32.59 -30.49 -23.51
N GLY A 428 33.37 -31.30 -22.87
CA GLY A 428 34.27 -32.34 -23.46
C GLY A 428 34.17 -32.50 -24.96
N GLY A 429 35.00 -31.80 -25.75
CA GLY A 429 35.41 -32.15 -27.14
C GLY A 429 34.28 -32.22 -28.19
N GLY A 430 33.86 -31.09 -28.73
CA GLY A 430 33.07 -31.00 -29.96
C GLY A 430 33.37 -29.70 -30.69
N PRO A 431 33.38 -29.65 -32.07
CA PRO A 431 34.22 -28.76 -32.83
C PRO A 431 33.67 -27.34 -33.03
N GLU A 432 34.63 -26.43 -33.10
CA GLU A 432 34.65 -25.20 -33.91
C GLU A 432 33.33 -24.56 -34.38
N VAL A 433 32.79 -23.64 -33.64
CA VAL A 433 32.20 -22.43 -34.15
C VAL A 433 32.43 -21.33 -33.14
N LEU A 434 33.60 -20.73 -33.11
CA LEU A 434 33.85 -19.44 -32.41
C LEU A 434 35.36 -19.07 -32.61
N ALA A 435 35.75 -18.89 -33.86
CA ALA A 435 36.99 -18.19 -34.24
C ALA A 435 36.63 -17.08 -35.23
N SER A 436 36.48 -15.89 -34.71
CA SER A 436 36.87 -14.58 -35.29
C SER A 436 36.47 -13.46 -34.37
#